data_98fa718f405707b5d19c3cd219b41b41
#
_entry.id   98fa718f405707b5d19c3cd219b41b41
#
_cell.length_a   1.000
_cell.length_b   1.000
_cell.length_c   1.000
_cell.angle_alpha   90.00
_cell.angle_beta   90.00
_cell.angle_gamma   90.00
#
_symmetry.space_group_name_H-M   'P 1'
#
loop_
_entity.id
_entity.type
_entity.pdbx_description
1 polymer ?
#
loop_
_entity_poly.entity_id
_entity_poly.type
_entity_poly.pdbx_seq_one_letter_code
_entity_poly.pdbx_strand_id
1 'polypeptide(L)'
;GEGYGICMMKLAGANGIVAFSAPKEGTIYKTTITEANGAFVGTTTTLAQIPTQTEGCIADPRTGTLFIGEEDAGIWAIDIATGAKRMVAPVDNKMLVADVEGLAIALQGKDGGYLIASSQGDNAYAVFRLPGVTPVGRFRIAAGTFGSTEETDGIELDNRDFGPDFP
;
A
#
# COMPACT_ATOMS: atom_id res chain seq x y z
N GLY A 1 13.28 -4.06 15.44
CA GLY A 1 11.97 -3.47 15.45
C GLY A 1 10.89 -4.51 15.29
N GLU A 2 9.68 -4.18 15.64
CA GLU A 2 8.49 -5.01 15.43
C GLU A 2 8.05 -4.86 13.96
N GLY A 3 7.91 -5.99 13.25
CA GLY A 3 7.47 -5.99 11.85
C GLY A 3 5.96 -5.77 11.80
N TYR A 4 5.51 -4.81 10.98
CA TYR A 4 4.10 -4.47 10.82
C TYR A 4 3.67 -4.64 9.37
N GLY A 5 3.91 -3.66 8.51
CA GLY A 5 3.53 -3.73 7.10
C GLY A 5 4.57 -4.43 6.21
N ILE A 6 4.10 -5.18 5.22
CA ILE A 6 4.94 -5.74 4.15
C ILE A 6 4.20 -5.70 2.82
N CYS A 7 4.88 -5.29 1.77
CA CYS A 7 4.41 -5.39 0.40
C CYS A 7 5.55 -5.71 -0.56
N MET A 8 5.21 -6.15 -1.77
CA MET A 8 6.20 -6.63 -2.73
C MET A 8 5.86 -6.20 -4.14
N MET A 9 6.89 -6.12 -4.99
CA MET A 9 6.73 -5.99 -6.43
C MET A 9 7.77 -6.83 -7.17
N LYS A 10 7.52 -7.14 -8.43
CA LYS A 10 8.51 -7.78 -9.30
C LYS A 10 9.67 -6.82 -9.55
N LEU A 11 10.90 -7.34 -9.55
CA LEU A 11 12.08 -6.60 -9.94
C LEU A 11 12.10 -6.44 -11.48
N ALA A 12 12.14 -5.20 -11.96
CA ALA A 12 12.16 -4.92 -13.37
C ALA A 12 13.44 -5.46 -14.04
N GLY A 13 13.29 -6.18 -15.15
CA GLY A 13 14.42 -6.66 -15.97
C GLY A 13 15.25 -7.79 -15.35
N ALA A 14 14.84 -8.38 -14.23
CA ALA A 14 15.56 -9.47 -13.58
C ALA A 14 14.61 -10.51 -12.98
N ASN A 15 15.13 -11.72 -12.74
CA ASN A 15 14.39 -12.76 -12.02
C ASN A 15 14.50 -12.52 -10.51
N GLY A 16 13.53 -11.80 -9.95
CA GLY A 16 13.54 -11.45 -8.54
C GLY A 16 12.36 -10.57 -8.13
N ILE A 17 12.35 -10.24 -6.86
CA ILE A 17 11.35 -9.36 -6.24
C ILE A 17 12.02 -8.28 -5.41
N VAL A 18 11.29 -7.19 -5.20
CA VAL A 18 11.60 -6.19 -4.19
C VAL A 18 10.53 -6.26 -3.12
N ALA A 19 10.93 -6.52 -1.88
CA ALA A 19 10.07 -6.45 -0.71
C ALA A 19 10.32 -5.14 0.05
N PHE A 20 9.24 -4.53 0.51
CA PHE A 20 9.27 -3.38 1.40
C PHE A 20 8.73 -3.82 2.75
N SER A 21 9.42 -3.50 3.81
CA SER A 21 8.93 -3.71 5.18
C SER A 21 8.85 -2.38 5.91
N ALA A 22 7.73 -2.19 6.59
CA ALA A 22 7.38 -0.98 7.32
C ALA A 22 7.21 -1.34 8.81
N PRO A 23 8.31 -1.37 9.60
CA PRO A 23 8.23 -1.60 11.03
C PRO A 23 7.54 -0.43 11.75
N LYS A 24 7.06 -0.73 12.95
CA LYS A 24 6.31 0.18 13.82
C LYS A 24 7.01 1.53 14.08
N GLU A 25 8.33 1.57 14.09
CA GLU A 25 9.12 2.80 14.28
C GLU A 25 9.25 3.68 13.02
N GLY A 26 8.59 3.33 11.92
CA GLY A 26 8.52 4.13 10.70
C GLY A 26 9.74 4.04 9.78
N THR A 27 10.74 3.22 10.07
CA THR A 27 11.86 2.98 9.14
C THR A 27 11.41 2.09 8.00
N ILE A 28 11.45 2.57 6.77
CA ILE A 28 11.06 1.79 5.59
C ILE A 28 12.29 1.12 5.01
N TYR A 29 12.29 -0.21 4.99
CA TYR A 29 13.35 -1.02 4.40
C TYR A 29 12.95 -1.49 3.00
N LYS A 30 13.94 -1.55 2.11
CA LYS A 30 13.83 -2.12 0.77
C LYS A 30 14.77 -3.32 0.69
N THR A 31 14.23 -4.51 0.47
CA THR A 31 14.99 -5.75 0.30
C THR A 31 14.86 -6.23 -1.14
N THR A 32 15.95 -6.22 -1.89
CA THR A 32 16.01 -6.82 -3.22
C THR A 32 16.38 -8.28 -3.07
N ILE A 33 15.56 -9.19 -3.59
CA ILE A 33 15.74 -10.64 -3.53
C ILE A 33 15.89 -11.15 -4.96
N THR A 34 17.02 -11.79 -5.26
CA THR A 34 17.33 -12.39 -6.56
C THR A 34 17.73 -13.84 -6.41
N GLU A 35 17.54 -14.62 -7.46
CA GLU A 35 18.08 -15.98 -7.54
C GLU A 35 19.48 -15.93 -8.15
N ALA A 36 20.45 -16.56 -7.48
CA ALA A 36 21.81 -16.75 -7.96
C ALA A 36 22.27 -18.17 -7.64
N ASN A 37 22.69 -18.94 -8.66
CA ASN A 37 23.20 -20.32 -8.52
C ASN A 37 22.25 -21.27 -7.76
N GLY A 38 20.93 -21.13 -7.97
CA GLY A 38 19.92 -21.95 -7.31
C GLY A 38 19.62 -21.57 -5.84
N ALA A 39 20.15 -20.46 -5.37
CA ALA A 39 19.87 -19.90 -4.04
C ALA A 39 19.30 -18.49 -4.13
N PHE A 40 18.41 -18.15 -3.19
CA PHE A 40 17.90 -16.80 -3.05
C PHE A 40 18.84 -15.94 -2.21
N VAL A 41 19.19 -14.77 -2.73
CA VAL A 41 20.05 -13.79 -2.05
C VAL A 41 19.27 -12.49 -1.87
N GLY A 42 19.21 -12.00 -0.63
CA GLY A 42 18.57 -10.74 -0.26
C GLY A 42 19.58 -9.65 0.11
N THR A 43 19.38 -8.45 -0.39
CA THR A 43 20.11 -7.25 0.03
C THR A 43 19.14 -6.20 0.53
N THR A 44 19.28 -5.80 1.79
CA THR A 44 18.40 -4.84 2.46
C THR A 44 19.09 -3.48 2.60
N THR A 45 18.35 -2.43 2.30
CA THR A 45 18.75 -1.03 2.50
C THR A 45 17.61 -0.25 3.15
N THR A 46 17.94 0.82 3.87
CA THR A 46 16.92 1.80 4.30
C THR A 46 16.53 2.65 3.10
N LEU A 47 15.22 2.72 2.84
CA LEU A 47 14.65 3.54 1.76
C LEU A 47 14.25 4.93 2.27
N ALA A 48 13.51 4.99 3.38
CA ALA A 48 13.00 6.24 3.93
C ALA A 48 12.74 6.10 5.43
N GLN A 49 12.46 7.22 6.09
CA GLN A 49 11.99 7.28 7.48
C GLN A 49 10.66 8.03 7.51
N ILE A 50 9.59 7.40 8.00
CA ILE A 50 8.31 8.03 8.30
C ILE A 50 8.32 8.43 9.78
N PRO A 51 7.65 9.54 10.16
CA PRO A 51 7.78 10.08 11.52
C PRO A 51 7.31 9.15 12.64
N THR A 52 6.19 8.45 12.43
CA THR A 52 5.56 7.59 13.46
C THR A 52 5.23 6.20 12.89
N GLN A 53 4.35 5.49 13.56
CA GLN A 53 3.98 4.12 13.24
C GLN A 53 3.43 3.98 11.82
N THR A 54 4.00 3.06 11.07
CA THR A 54 3.56 2.71 9.71
C THR A 54 2.98 1.31 9.68
N GLU A 55 1.96 1.11 8.85
CA GLU A 55 1.31 -0.18 8.70
C GLU A 55 1.20 -0.60 7.23
N GLY A 56 0.08 -0.33 6.59
CA GLY A 56 -0.16 -0.76 5.22
C GLY A 56 0.84 -0.19 4.22
N CYS A 57 1.23 -1.00 3.25
CA CYS A 57 1.99 -0.52 2.11
C CYS A 57 1.54 -1.18 0.80
N ILE A 58 1.72 -0.46 -0.31
CA ILE A 58 1.54 -1.00 -1.66
C ILE A 58 2.49 -0.31 -2.64
N ALA A 59 3.14 -1.09 -3.49
CA ALA A 59 4.02 -0.56 -4.53
C ALA A 59 3.31 -0.49 -5.88
N ASP A 60 3.41 0.63 -6.59
CA ASP A 60 3.04 0.76 -7.99
C ASP A 60 4.29 0.60 -8.88
N PRO A 61 4.50 -0.58 -9.48
CA PRO A 61 5.69 -0.83 -10.30
C PRO A 61 5.71 -0.01 -11.59
N ARG A 62 4.57 0.52 -12.05
CA ARG A 62 4.45 1.31 -13.27
C ARG A 62 5.10 2.69 -13.12
N THR A 63 5.03 3.25 -11.91
CA THR A 63 5.52 4.60 -11.60
C THR A 63 6.74 4.60 -10.68
N GLY A 64 7.09 3.45 -10.10
CA GLY A 64 8.16 3.36 -9.09
C GLY A 64 7.79 4.05 -7.78
N THR A 65 6.50 4.08 -7.44
CA THR A 65 5.99 4.71 -6.23
C THR A 65 5.61 3.65 -5.19
N LEU A 66 6.07 3.83 -3.98
CA LEU A 66 5.62 3.08 -2.80
C LEU A 66 4.67 3.97 -2.00
N PHE A 67 3.45 3.50 -1.76
CA PHE A 67 2.51 4.13 -0.84
C PHE A 67 2.62 3.47 0.52
N ILE A 68 2.64 4.27 1.59
CA ILE A 68 2.75 3.83 3.00
C ILE A 68 1.66 4.53 3.81
N GLY A 69 0.89 3.76 4.57
CA GLY A 69 0.02 4.29 5.62
C GLY A 69 0.85 4.63 6.86
N GLU A 70 0.76 5.87 7.33
CA GLU A 70 1.15 6.28 8.67
C GLU A 70 -0.13 6.38 9.49
N GLU A 71 -0.26 5.57 10.51
CA GLU A 71 -1.48 5.24 11.25
C GLU A 71 -2.35 6.48 11.57
N ASP A 72 -1.79 7.41 12.31
CA ASP A 72 -2.47 8.64 12.75
C ASP A 72 -2.37 9.82 11.77
N ALA A 73 -1.55 9.73 10.73
CA ALA A 73 -1.20 10.90 9.92
C ALA A 73 -1.73 10.85 8.48
N GLY A 74 -1.75 9.67 7.84
CA GLY A 74 -2.23 9.55 6.48
C GLY A 74 -1.33 8.74 5.56
N ILE A 75 -1.44 8.98 4.24
CA ILE A 75 -0.73 8.20 3.23
C ILE A 75 0.45 8.99 2.67
N TRP A 76 1.63 8.39 2.71
CA TRP A 76 2.84 8.86 2.06
C TRP A 76 3.03 8.21 0.70
N ALA A 77 3.53 8.97 -0.27
CA ALA A 77 4.12 8.46 -1.50
C ALA A 77 5.64 8.62 -1.43
N ILE A 78 6.35 7.52 -1.69
CA ILE A 78 7.81 7.44 -1.65
C ILE A 78 8.31 7.02 -3.03
N ASP A 79 9.23 7.75 -3.60
CA ASP A 79 9.95 7.34 -4.81
C ASP A 79 10.92 6.19 -4.47
N ILE A 80 10.73 5.03 -5.08
CA ILE A 80 11.48 3.80 -4.76
C ILE A 80 12.96 3.89 -5.14
N ALA A 81 13.30 4.76 -6.09
CA ALA A 81 14.69 4.92 -6.53
C ALA A 81 15.48 5.86 -5.63
N THR A 82 14.87 6.92 -5.12
CA THR A 82 15.54 8.01 -4.41
C THR A 82 15.23 8.08 -2.92
N GLY A 83 14.12 7.48 -2.47
CA GLY A 83 13.59 7.62 -1.11
C GLY A 83 12.92 8.97 -0.84
N ALA A 84 12.79 9.84 -1.85
CA ALA A 84 12.07 11.10 -1.71
C ALA A 84 10.59 10.84 -1.39
N LYS A 85 10.07 11.51 -0.39
CA LYS A 85 8.73 11.26 0.12
C LYS A 85 7.88 12.52 0.23
N ARG A 86 6.57 12.37 0.10
CA ARG A 86 5.59 13.43 0.33
C ARG A 86 4.29 12.85 0.89
N MET A 87 3.62 13.56 1.79
CA MET A 87 2.26 13.26 2.22
C MET A 87 1.31 13.53 1.04
N VAL A 88 0.48 12.54 0.70
CA VAL A 88 -0.43 12.62 -0.45
C VAL A 88 -1.90 12.59 -0.06
N ALA A 89 -2.23 12.00 1.08
CA ALA A 89 -3.58 11.99 1.63
C ALA A 89 -3.48 12.03 3.17
N PRO A 90 -3.62 13.20 3.80
CA PRO A 90 -3.61 13.31 5.25
C PRO A 90 -4.90 12.78 5.88
N VAL A 91 -4.83 12.33 7.12
CA VAL A 91 -6.01 12.14 7.98
C VAL A 91 -6.69 13.50 8.14
N ASP A 92 -7.95 13.58 7.75
CA ASP A 92 -8.75 14.82 7.75
C ASP A 92 -10.12 14.64 8.42
N ASN A 93 -10.37 13.43 8.97
CA ASN A 93 -11.65 13.02 9.56
C ASN A 93 -12.85 13.15 8.60
N LYS A 94 -12.59 13.10 7.29
CA LYS A 94 -13.59 13.12 6.21
C LYS A 94 -13.32 12.03 5.19
N MET A 95 -12.16 12.09 4.50
CA MET A 95 -11.73 11.03 3.59
C MET A 95 -11.00 9.91 4.32
N LEU A 96 -10.13 10.25 5.25
CA LEU A 96 -9.42 9.30 6.10
C LEU A 96 -9.69 9.62 7.57
N VAL A 97 -10.07 8.60 8.31
CA VAL A 97 -10.19 8.60 9.78
C VAL A 97 -9.14 7.61 10.30
N ALA A 98 -8.33 8.01 11.23
CA ALA A 98 -7.30 7.15 11.79
C ALA A 98 -7.94 5.92 12.51
N ASP A 99 -7.35 4.75 12.40
CA ASP A 99 -6.03 4.50 11.87
C ASP A 99 -6.07 4.28 10.34
N VAL A 100 -4.97 4.63 9.66
CA VAL A 100 -4.78 4.37 8.23
C VAL A 100 -4.00 3.07 8.06
N GLU A 101 -4.69 2.03 7.65
CA GLU A 101 -4.20 0.67 7.63
C GLU A 101 -3.86 0.18 6.21
N GLY A 102 -4.39 -0.97 5.83
CA GLY A 102 -4.11 -1.63 4.55
C GLY A 102 -4.32 -0.73 3.33
N LEU A 103 -3.43 -0.87 2.35
CA LEU A 103 -3.47 -0.17 1.07
C LEU A 103 -3.54 -1.16 -0.08
N ALA A 104 -4.35 -0.84 -1.09
CA ALA A 104 -4.45 -1.62 -2.33
C ALA A 104 -4.57 -0.70 -3.55
N ILE A 105 -4.18 -1.20 -4.73
CA ILE A 105 -4.27 -0.45 -5.98
C ILE A 105 -5.08 -1.22 -7.02
N ALA A 106 -6.14 -0.59 -7.54
CA ALA A 106 -6.79 -1.01 -8.78
C ALA A 106 -6.06 -0.36 -9.97
N LEU A 107 -5.25 -1.13 -10.67
CA LEU A 107 -4.41 -0.64 -11.76
C LEU A 107 -5.23 -0.31 -13.01
N GLN A 108 -5.00 0.86 -13.64
CA GLN A 108 -5.61 1.23 -14.91
C GLN A 108 -4.61 1.97 -15.80
N GLY A 109 -4.32 1.39 -16.96
CA GLY A 109 -3.40 1.97 -17.95
C GLY A 109 -1.97 2.15 -17.41
N LYS A 110 -1.31 3.21 -17.86
CA LYS A 110 0.12 3.44 -17.61
C LYS A 110 0.43 3.87 -16.17
N ASP A 111 -0.43 4.68 -15.56
CA ASP A 111 -0.22 5.29 -14.25
C ASP A 111 -1.53 5.61 -13.51
N GLY A 112 -2.67 5.37 -14.16
CA GLY A 112 -4.00 5.65 -13.62
C GLY A 112 -4.55 4.50 -12.77
N GLY A 113 -5.82 4.65 -12.38
CA GLY A 113 -6.55 3.72 -11.53
C GLY A 113 -6.87 4.31 -10.17
N TYR A 114 -6.96 3.49 -9.15
CA TYR A 114 -7.38 3.91 -7.83
C TYR A 114 -6.48 3.33 -6.75
N LEU A 115 -6.10 4.17 -5.80
CA LEU A 115 -5.57 3.76 -4.51
C LEU A 115 -6.73 3.65 -3.53
N ILE A 116 -6.83 2.52 -2.87
CA ILE A 116 -7.82 2.25 -1.82
C ILE A 116 -7.08 2.13 -0.50
N ALA A 117 -7.61 2.76 0.54
CA ALA A 117 -7.05 2.71 1.88
C ALA A 117 -8.11 2.28 2.89
N SER A 118 -7.76 1.39 3.79
CA SER A 118 -8.55 1.13 4.99
C SER A 118 -8.49 2.35 5.91
N SER A 119 -9.66 2.90 6.21
CA SER A 119 -9.90 3.94 7.22
C SER A 119 -10.52 3.23 8.41
N GLN A 120 -9.65 2.57 9.21
CA GLN A 120 -10.08 1.63 10.24
C GLN A 120 -10.94 2.31 11.30
N GLY A 121 -10.58 3.53 11.71
CA GLY A 121 -11.26 4.24 12.79
C GLY A 121 -12.75 4.51 12.57
N ASP A 122 -13.26 4.32 11.35
CA ASP A 122 -14.70 4.39 11.08
C ASP A 122 -15.20 3.27 10.15
N ASN A 123 -14.44 2.18 10.03
CA ASN A 123 -14.81 0.97 9.29
C ASN A 123 -15.16 1.25 7.82
N ALA A 124 -14.39 2.12 7.15
CA ALA A 124 -14.62 2.52 5.77
C ALA A 124 -13.36 2.34 4.92
N TYR A 125 -13.55 2.42 3.62
CA TYR A 125 -12.48 2.39 2.63
C TYR A 125 -12.51 3.70 1.85
N ALA A 126 -11.40 4.45 1.89
CA ALA A 126 -11.21 5.67 1.14
C ALA A 126 -10.66 5.35 -0.25
N VAL A 127 -11.19 6.02 -1.28
CA VAL A 127 -10.82 5.80 -2.68
C VAL A 127 -10.23 7.09 -3.25
N PHE A 128 -9.02 6.97 -3.79
CA PHE A 128 -8.30 8.08 -4.41
C PHE A 128 -7.96 7.74 -5.86
N ARG A 129 -8.12 8.71 -6.77
CA ARG A 129 -7.74 8.54 -8.18
C ARG A 129 -6.25 8.76 -8.37
N LEU A 130 -5.59 7.83 -9.05
CA LEU A 130 -4.21 7.93 -9.49
C LEU A 130 -4.10 8.67 -10.85
N PRO A 131 -2.95 9.28 -11.17
CA PRO A 131 -1.74 9.34 -10.36
C PRO A 131 -1.73 10.45 -9.29
N GLY A 132 -2.70 11.36 -9.30
CA GLY A 132 -2.72 12.56 -8.44
C GLY A 132 -3.08 12.31 -6.97
N VAL A 133 -3.52 11.10 -6.61
CA VAL A 133 -4.09 10.75 -5.30
C VAL A 133 -5.24 11.71 -4.93
N THR A 134 -6.14 11.92 -5.88
CA THR A 134 -7.27 12.84 -5.72
C THR A 134 -8.45 12.10 -5.08
N PRO A 135 -9.06 12.63 -4.00
CA PRO A 135 -10.23 12.01 -3.38
C PRO A 135 -11.38 11.76 -4.37
N VAL A 136 -11.95 10.55 -4.33
CA VAL A 136 -13.11 10.16 -5.16
C VAL A 136 -14.33 9.95 -4.31
N GLY A 137 -14.18 9.23 -3.19
CA GLY A 137 -15.28 8.86 -2.31
C GLY A 137 -14.88 7.78 -1.32
N ARG A 138 -15.86 7.25 -0.64
CA ARG A 138 -15.71 6.22 0.40
C ARG A 138 -16.79 5.19 0.27
N PHE A 139 -16.51 3.97 0.72
CA PHE A 139 -17.53 2.94 0.84
C PHE A 139 -17.30 2.12 2.12
N ARG A 140 -18.31 1.33 2.48
CA ARG A 140 -18.25 0.32 3.55
C ARG A 140 -18.78 -0.99 3.03
N ILE A 141 -18.28 -2.09 3.56
CA ILE A 141 -18.84 -3.42 3.34
C ILE A 141 -19.86 -3.64 4.44
N ALA A 142 -21.14 -3.47 4.08
CA ALA A 142 -22.24 -3.63 5.01
C ALA A 142 -22.60 -5.11 5.21
N ALA A 143 -23.22 -5.43 6.32
CA ALA A 143 -23.75 -6.77 6.57
C ALA A 143 -24.82 -7.15 5.53
N GLY A 144 -24.72 -8.38 5.04
CA GLY A 144 -25.67 -9.01 4.12
C GLY A 144 -25.88 -10.47 4.54
N THR A 145 -25.61 -11.41 3.63
CA THR A 145 -25.56 -12.84 3.98
C THR A 145 -24.46 -13.15 4.99
N PHE A 146 -23.35 -12.39 4.92
CA PHE A 146 -22.25 -12.40 5.88
C PHE A 146 -22.26 -11.09 6.67
N GLY A 147 -21.47 -11.02 7.77
CA GLY A 147 -21.32 -9.80 8.57
C GLY A 147 -20.66 -8.65 7.78
N SER A 148 -20.72 -7.43 8.33
CA SER A 148 -19.93 -6.29 7.88
C SER A 148 -18.45 -6.51 8.14
N THR A 149 -17.57 -5.73 7.46
CA THR A 149 -16.17 -5.63 7.84
C THR A 149 -16.01 -4.53 8.89
N GLU A 150 -15.24 -4.82 9.92
CA GLU A 150 -14.90 -3.90 11.01
C GLU A 150 -13.42 -4.08 11.37
N GLU A 151 -12.79 -3.01 11.83
CA GLU A 151 -11.38 -3.01 12.26
C GLU A 151 -10.44 -3.69 11.24
N THR A 152 -10.55 -3.27 9.97
CA THR A 152 -9.84 -3.90 8.85
C THR A 152 -8.39 -3.43 8.81
N ASP A 153 -7.46 -4.35 9.03
CA ASP A 153 -6.01 -4.11 8.92
C ASP A 153 -5.55 -4.18 7.46
N GLY A 154 -5.24 -5.37 6.98
CA GLY A 154 -4.77 -5.58 5.61
C GLY A 154 -5.89 -5.67 4.58
N ILE A 155 -5.68 -5.10 3.42
CA ILE A 155 -6.54 -5.25 2.24
C ILE A 155 -5.72 -5.63 1.02
N GLU A 156 -6.33 -6.36 0.10
CA GLU A 156 -5.77 -6.65 -1.22
C GLU A 156 -6.86 -6.46 -2.27
N LEU A 157 -6.48 -6.08 -3.48
CA LEU A 157 -7.36 -5.91 -4.60
C LEU A 157 -6.74 -6.49 -5.86
N ASP A 158 -7.49 -7.32 -6.54
CA ASP A 158 -7.15 -7.78 -7.87
C ASP A 158 -8.31 -7.44 -8.82
N ASN A 159 -8.03 -6.65 -9.84
CA ASN A 159 -9.01 -6.21 -10.84
C ASN A 159 -8.82 -6.92 -12.20
N ARG A 160 -8.17 -8.08 -12.21
CA ARG A 160 -8.10 -8.93 -13.39
C ARG A 160 -9.39 -9.73 -13.55
N ASP A 161 -9.66 -10.12 -14.78
CA ASP A 161 -10.76 -11.05 -15.10
C ASP A 161 -10.40 -12.48 -14.63
N PHE A 162 -11.20 -13.03 -13.75
CA PHE A 162 -11.10 -14.42 -13.26
C PHE A 162 -12.17 -15.34 -13.84
N GLY A 163 -12.84 -14.93 -14.91
CA GLY A 163 -13.87 -15.68 -15.61
C GLY A 163 -15.29 -15.22 -15.32
N PRO A 164 -16.31 -16.01 -15.75
CA PRO A 164 -17.71 -15.55 -15.78
C PRO A 164 -18.30 -15.11 -14.43
N ASP A 165 -17.79 -15.68 -13.33
CA ASP A 165 -18.29 -15.37 -11.99
C ASP A 165 -17.59 -14.15 -11.37
N PHE A 166 -16.43 -13.77 -11.91
CA PHE A 166 -15.60 -12.64 -11.45
C PHE A 166 -14.95 -11.94 -12.65
N PRO A 167 -15.76 -11.23 -13.49
CA PRO A 167 -15.31 -10.60 -14.72
C PRO A 167 -14.40 -9.38 -14.53
#